data_ce5c28f3937cb14f3b0935ec42b095c8
#
_entry.id   ce5c28f3937cb14f3b0935ec42b095c8
#
_cell.length_a   1.000
_cell.length_b   1.000
_cell.length_c   1.000
_cell.angle_alpha   90.00
_cell.angle_beta   90.00
_cell.angle_gamma   90.00
#
_symmetry.space_group_name_H-M   'P 1'
#
loop_
_entity.id
_entity.type
_entity.pdbx_description
1 polymer ?
#
loop_
_entity_poly.entity_id
_entity_poly.type
_entity_poly.pdbx_seq_one_letter_code
_entity_poly.pdbx_strand_id
1 'polypeptide(L)'
;QGRHTDYAGKYAGMVVEESNPVILKDMKESGALLASEEIVHSYPHCWRCKHPIIFRATPQWFCSVDSFKEEACAACDDVRWVPGWGIERMKSMIRERADWCISRQRRWGLPIPVFYCKDCGKPICTDETIKAVSDLFREKGSNAWFDMEAEEILPKGFTCPHCGKNAGFTKEEDTLDGWFDSG
;
A
#
# COMPACT_ATOMS: atom_id res chain seq x y z
N GLN A 1 -4.80 -13.36 -6.26
CA GLN A 1 -4.70 -14.43 -7.26
C GLN A 1 -5.81 -14.34 -8.32
N GLY A 2 -6.58 -13.24 -8.39
CA GLY A 2 -7.59 -13.00 -9.42
C GLY A 2 -8.84 -13.88 -9.33
N ARG A 3 -9.15 -14.42 -8.14
CA ARG A 3 -10.37 -15.18 -7.88
C ARG A 3 -11.24 -14.48 -6.86
N HIS A 4 -12.53 -14.61 -7.03
CA HIS A 4 -13.49 -14.14 -6.03
C HIS A 4 -13.32 -14.89 -4.70
N THR A 5 -13.45 -14.16 -3.60
CA THR A 5 -13.42 -14.72 -2.24
C THR A 5 -14.76 -15.37 -1.88
N ASP A 6 -14.82 -16.08 -0.75
CA ASP A 6 -16.04 -16.73 -0.25
C ASP A 6 -17.19 -15.75 -0.01
N TYR A 7 -16.90 -14.46 0.21
CA TYR A 7 -17.92 -13.40 0.32
C TYR A 7 -18.70 -13.15 -0.96
N ALA A 8 -18.22 -13.60 -2.11
CA ALA A 8 -18.91 -13.46 -3.39
C ALA A 8 -20.04 -14.48 -3.61
N GLY A 9 -20.36 -15.33 -2.61
CA GLY A 9 -21.43 -16.31 -2.67
C GLY A 9 -21.26 -17.27 -3.84
N LYS A 10 -22.23 -17.34 -4.75
CA LYS A 10 -22.20 -18.28 -5.89
C LYS A 10 -21.05 -18.06 -6.87
N TYR A 11 -20.37 -16.90 -6.82
CA TYR A 11 -19.20 -16.61 -7.66
C TYR A 11 -17.88 -16.95 -6.97
N ALA A 12 -17.90 -17.41 -5.72
CA ALA A 12 -16.72 -17.76 -4.94
C ALA A 12 -15.80 -18.73 -5.72
N GLY A 13 -14.50 -18.47 -5.71
CA GLY A 13 -13.49 -19.28 -6.41
C GLY A 13 -13.41 -19.08 -7.93
N MET A 14 -14.38 -18.43 -8.57
CA MET A 14 -14.30 -18.13 -10.01
C MET A 14 -13.22 -17.09 -10.29
N VAL A 15 -12.54 -17.22 -11.42
CA VAL A 15 -11.64 -16.17 -11.92
C VAL A 15 -12.46 -14.94 -12.27
N VAL A 16 -11.96 -13.74 -11.91
CA VAL A 16 -12.68 -12.47 -12.09
C VAL A 16 -13.15 -12.28 -13.54
N GLU A 17 -12.29 -12.54 -14.53
CA GLU A 17 -12.62 -12.39 -15.95
C GLU A 17 -13.67 -13.42 -16.40
N GLU A 18 -13.56 -14.67 -15.93
CA GLU A 18 -14.49 -15.75 -16.26
C GLU A 18 -15.87 -15.56 -15.61
N SER A 19 -15.93 -14.83 -14.51
CA SER A 19 -17.19 -14.54 -13.82
C SER A 19 -18.05 -13.48 -14.49
N ASN A 20 -17.46 -12.57 -15.27
CA ASN A 20 -18.17 -11.45 -15.89
C ASN A 20 -19.39 -11.88 -16.73
N PRO A 21 -19.30 -12.82 -17.67
CA PRO A 21 -20.48 -13.25 -18.44
C PRO A 21 -21.54 -13.93 -17.56
N VAL A 22 -21.13 -14.63 -16.50
CA VAL A 22 -22.05 -15.28 -15.56
C VAL A 22 -22.81 -14.22 -14.76
N ILE A 23 -22.09 -13.21 -14.25
CA ILE A 23 -22.68 -12.08 -13.51
C ILE A 23 -23.68 -11.32 -14.40
N LEU A 24 -23.30 -11.00 -15.63
CA LEU A 24 -24.18 -10.31 -16.60
C LEU A 24 -25.46 -11.11 -16.88
N LYS A 25 -25.35 -12.43 -17.04
CA LYS A 25 -26.50 -13.31 -17.20
C LYS A 25 -27.42 -13.25 -16.00
N ASP A 26 -26.90 -13.39 -14.81
CA ASP A 26 -27.66 -13.36 -13.55
C ASP A 26 -28.33 -12.00 -13.33
N MET A 27 -27.65 -10.91 -13.64
CA MET A 27 -28.22 -9.55 -13.56
C MET A 27 -29.37 -9.38 -14.55
N LYS A 28 -29.27 -9.96 -15.75
CA LYS A 28 -30.34 -9.95 -16.75
C LYS A 28 -31.54 -10.76 -16.30
N GLU A 29 -31.30 -11.94 -15.76
CA GLU A 29 -32.38 -12.84 -15.26
C GLU A 29 -33.10 -12.27 -14.03
N SER A 30 -32.38 -11.57 -13.17
CA SER A 30 -32.97 -10.91 -11.98
C SER A 30 -33.63 -9.54 -12.28
N GLY A 31 -33.50 -9.02 -13.50
CA GLY A 31 -34.01 -7.69 -13.86
C GLY A 31 -33.17 -6.52 -13.30
N ALA A 32 -31.99 -6.81 -12.74
CA ALA A 32 -31.08 -5.78 -12.19
C ALA A 32 -30.24 -5.06 -13.28
N LEU A 33 -30.17 -5.64 -14.48
CA LEU A 33 -29.42 -5.06 -15.59
C LEU A 33 -30.31 -4.10 -16.40
N LEU A 34 -29.99 -2.79 -16.35
CA LEU A 34 -30.70 -1.78 -17.10
C LEU A 34 -30.43 -1.83 -18.61
N ALA A 35 -29.16 -1.91 -18.99
CA ALA A 35 -28.69 -2.00 -20.37
C ALA A 35 -27.26 -2.58 -20.40
N SER A 36 -26.87 -3.11 -21.56
CA SER A 36 -25.52 -3.61 -21.83
C SER A 36 -25.20 -3.38 -23.29
N GLU A 37 -24.02 -2.84 -23.57
CA GLU A 37 -23.48 -2.71 -24.92
C GLU A 37 -22.01 -3.10 -24.94
N GLU A 38 -21.53 -3.51 -26.12
CA GLU A 38 -20.12 -3.79 -26.33
C GLU A 38 -19.39 -2.52 -26.76
N ILE A 39 -18.28 -2.23 -26.09
CA ILE A 39 -17.41 -1.10 -26.42
C ILE A 39 -16.00 -1.58 -26.68
N VAL A 40 -15.30 -0.91 -27.58
CA VAL A 40 -13.87 -1.12 -27.82
C VAL A 40 -13.10 0.04 -27.22
N HIS A 41 -12.23 -0.26 -26.26
CA HIS A 41 -11.41 0.74 -25.58
C HIS A 41 -10.03 0.20 -25.24
N SER A 42 -9.07 1.10 -24.92
CA SER A 42 -7.77 0.70 -24.41
C SER A 42 -7.91 0.15 -23.00
N TYR A 43 -7.37 -1.04 -22.75
CA TYR A 43 -7.35 -1.67 -21.44
C TYR A 43 -5.91 -1.93 -20.96
N PRO A 44 -5.55 -1.63 -19.73
CA PRO A 44 -4.20 -1.83 -19.24
C PRO A 44 -3.86 -3.31 -19.10
N HIS A 45 -2.69 -3.69 -19.59
CA HIS A 45 -2.14 -5.03 -19.49
C HIS A 45 -0.84 -5.03 -18.70
N CYS A 46 -0.55 -6.13 -18.02
CA CYS A 46 0.71 -6.33 -17.33
C CYS A 46 1.87 -6.27 -18.34
N TRP A 47 2.83 -5.39 -18.12
CA TRP A 47 3.98 -5.22 -19.02
C TRP A 47 4.84 -6.50 -19.14
N ARG A 48 4.81 -7.38 -18.13
CA ARG A 48 5.58 -8.63 -18.07
C ARG A 48 4.85 -9.80 -18.74
N CYS A 49 3.65 -10.15 -18.26
CA CYS A 49 2.90 -11.33 -18.72
C CYS A 49 1.87 -11.02 -19.81
N LYS A 50 1.65 -9.75 -20.13
CA LYS A 50 0.72 -9.24 -21.17
C LYS A 50 -0.77 -9.56 -20.92
N HIS A 51 -1.12 -10.15 -19.79
CA HIS A 51 -2.52 -10.36 -19.42
C HIS A 51 -3.18 -9.04 -18.95
N PRO A 52 -4.50 -8.89 -19.10
CA PRO A 52 -5.25 -7.79 -18.51
C PRO A 52 -4.98 -7.68 -17.01
N ILE A 53 -4.91 -6.47 -16.48
CA ILE A 53 -4.82 -6.26 -15.04
C ILE A 53 -6.20 -6.29 -14.41
N ILE A 54 -6.26 -6.65 -13.14
CA ILE A 54 -7.48 -6.57 -12.33
C ILE A 54 -7.38 -5.43 -11.32
N PHE A 55 -8.53 -4.85 -10.96
CA PHE A 55 -8.62 -3.91 -9.85
C PHE A 55 -8.84 -4.68 -8.56
N ARG A 56 -7.98 -4.41 -7.57
CA ARG A 56 -8.00 -5.08 -6.28
C ARG A 56 -7.82 -4.08 -5.16
N ALA A 57 -8.75 -4.08 -4.21
CA ALA A 57 -8.56 -3.37 -2.95
C ALA A 57 -7.64 -4.19 -2.03
N THR A 58 -6.61 -3.55 -1.50
CA THR A 58 -5.68 -4.14 -0.54
C THR A 58 -5.39 -3.14 0.58
N PRO A 59 -5.15 -3.59 1.82
CA PRO A 59 -4.58 -2.72 2.85
C PRO A 59 -3.26 -2.14 2.34
N GLN A 60 -3.06 -0.85 2.57
CA GLN A 60 -1.86 -0.14 2.16
C GLN A 60 -1.46 0.88 3.23
N TRP A 61 -0.18 1.22 3.28
CA TRP A 61 0.32 2.31 4.09
C TRP A 61 0.30 3.61 3.29
N PHE A 62 -0.29 4.64 3.89
CA PHE A 62 -0.38 5.97 3.30
C PHE A 62 0.30 6.99 4.21
N CYS A 63 1.06 7.88 3.59
CA CYS A 63 1.56 9.09 4.21
C CYS A 63 0.58 10.22 3.90
N SER A 64 -0.03 10.81 4.93
CA SER A 64 -0.90 11.96 4.75
C SER A 64 -0.07 13.18 4.37
N VAL A 65 -0.48 13.83 3.28
CA VAL A 65 0.19 15.03 2.76
C VAL A 65 -0.58 16.32 3.07
N ASP A 66 -1.80 16.22 3.56
CA ASP A 66 -2.66 17.38 3.80
C ASP A 66 -2.08 18.36 4.83
N SER A 67 -1.39 17.84 5.86
CA SER A 67 -0.84 18.63 6.96
C SER A 67 0.24 19.62 6.54
N PHE A 68 0.94 19.41 5.43
CA PHE A 68 2.05 20.27 4.98
C PHE A 68 1.81 20.92 3.61
N LYS A 69 0.64 20.74 2.97
CA LYS A 69 0.32 21.30 1.65
C LYS A 69 0.47 22.82 1.60
N GLU A 70 -0.08 23.51 2.59
CA GLU A 70 -0.01 24.98 2.64
C GLU A 70 1.42 25.47 2.84
N GLU A 71 2.19 24.81 3.69
CA GLU A 71 3.61 25.14 3.90
C GLU A 71 4.43 24.87 2.63
N ALA A 72 4.20 23.74 1.96
CA ALA A 72 4.85 23.42 0.69
C ALA A 72 4.47 24.40 -0.43
N CYS A 73 3.20 24.85 -0.49
CA CYS A 73 2.78 25.88 -1.43
C CYS A 73 3.45 27.24 -1.14
N ALA A 74 3.59 27.60 0.14
CA ALA A 74 4.29 28.84 0.53
C ALA A 74 5.78 28.77 0.16
N ALA A 75 6.45 27.65 0.39
CA ALA A 75 7.85 27.45 0.00
C ALA A 75 8.09 27.60 -1.53
N CYS A 76 7.08 27.39 -2.36
CA CYS A 76 7.18 27.62 -3.79
C CYS A 76 7.44 29.11 -4.14
N ASP A 77 7.05 30.04 -3.27
CA ASP A 77 7.26 31.49 -3.50
C ASP A 77 8.73 31.90 -3.34
N ASP A 78 9.52 31.11 -2.61
CA ASP A 78 10.95 31.36 -2.41
C ASP A 78 11.82 30.79 -3.54
N VAL A 79 11.23 30.06 -4.49
CA VAL A 79 11.93 29.42 -5.59
C VAL A 79 11.91 30.31 -6.84
N ARG A 80 13.07 30.47 -7.48
CA ARG A 80 13.16 31.12 -8.80
C ARG A 80 12.68 30.18 -9.90
N TRP A 81 11.52 30.48 -10.47
CA TRP A 81 10.90 29.66 -11.52
C TRP A 81 11.35 30.12 -12.92
N VAL A 82 11.77 29.15 -13.74
CA VAL A 82 12.08 29.34 -15.16
C VAL A 82 11.48 28.17 -15.94
N PRO A 83 10.40 28.38 -16.69
CA PRO A 83 9.63 29.62 -16.88
C PRO A 83 8.79 30.02 -15.65
N GLY A 84 8.41 31.30 -15.54
CA GLY A 84 7.71 31.84 -14.37
C GLY A 84 6.34 31.18 -14.08
N TRP A 85 5.64 30.68 -15.09
CA TRP A 85 4.36 29.96 -14.89
C TRP A 85 4.51 28.61 -14.17
N GLY A 86 5.72 28.11 -14.01
CA GLY A 86 5.99 26.84 -13.31
C GLY A 86 5.48 26.83 -11.87
N ILE A 87 5.47 27.99 -11.19
CA ILE A 87 4.97 28.11 -9.82
C ILE A 87 3.50 27.74 -9.70
N GLU A 88 2.65 28.22 -10.60
CA GLU A 88 1.20 27.94 -10.55
C GLU A 88 0.94 26.45 -10.76
N ARG A 89 1.67 25.84 -11.70
CA ARG A 89 1.55 24.41 -11.93
C ARG A 89 1.99 23.58 -10.73
N MET A 90 3.10 23.95 -10.09
CA MET A 90 3.59 23.24 -8.91
C MET A 90 2.60 23.37 -7.75
N LYS A 91 2.11 24.56 -7.47
CA LYS A 91 1.12 24.80 -6.42
C LYS A 91 -0.19 24.02 -6.67
N SER A 92 -0.67 23.97 -7.92
CA SER A 92 -1.81 23.15 -8.29
C SER A 92 -1.58 21.67 -8.01
N MET A 93 -0.43 21.14 -8.44
CA MET A 93 -0.06 19.74 -8.19
C MET A 93 0.03 19.40 -6.69
N ILE A 94 0.53 20.32 -5.86
CA ILE A 94 0.59 20.14 -4.40
C ILE A 94 -0.81 20.11 -3.80
N ARG A 95 -1.68 21.07 -4.16
CA ARG A 95 -3.05 21.16 -3.61
C ARG A 95 -3.91 19.95 -3.99
N GLU A 96 -3.78 19.48 -5.22
CA GLU A 96 -4.56 18.35 -5.74
C GLU A 96 -3.99 16.98 -5.35
N ARG A 97 -2.79 16.94 -4.72
CA ARG A 97 -2.14 15.71 -4.34
C ARG A 97 -2.98 14.94 -3.30
N ALA A 98 -3.34 13.70 -3.63
CA ALA A 98 -3.87 12.75 -2.66
C ALA A 98 -2.74 12.23 -1.73
N ASP A 99 -3.13 11.57 -0.64
CA ASP A 99 -2.20 10.88 0.24
C ASP A 99 -1.27 9.95 -0.54
N TRP A 100 -0.04 9.87 -0.13
CA TRP A 100 0.98 9.06 -0.80
C TRP A 100 0.95 7.63 -0.29
N CYS A 101 0.55 6.70 -1.16
CA CYS A 101 0.71 5.28 -0.90
C CYS A 101 2.20 4.92 -0.90
N ILE A 102 2.75 4.67 0.29
CA ILE A 102 4.19 4.39 0.48
C ILE A 102 4.53 2.90 0.48
N SER A 103 3.54 2.02 0.57
CA SER A 103 3.76 0.57 0.58
C SER A 103 3.76 -0.04 -0.82
N ARG A 104 4.60 -1.04 -1.02
CA ARG A 104 4.72 -1.82 -2.26
C ARG A 104 4.85 -3.30 -1.95
N GLN A 105 4.14 -4.14 -2.68
CA GLN A 105 4.20 -5.60 -2.60
C GLN A 105 5.35 -6.09 -3.50
N ARG A 106 6.59 -5.80 -3.13
CA ARG A 106 7.81 -6.16 -3.85
C ARG A 106 8.77 -6.89 -2.92
N ARG A 107 9.64 -7.72 -3.50
CA ARG A 107 10.69 -8.38 -2.73
C ARG A 107 11.95 -7.52 -2.59
N TRP A 108 12.20 -6.66 -3.57
CA TRP A 108 13.32 -5.73 -3.55
C TRP A 108 12.84 -4.34 -3.15
N GLY A 109 13.49 -3.75 -2.16
CA GLY A 109 13.20 -2.46 -1.56
C GLY A 109 13.46 -2.48 -0.06
N LEU A 110 13.46 -1.32 0.59
CA LEU A 110 13.52 -1.24 2.04
C LEU A 110 12.20 -1.72 2.66
N PRO A 111 12.24 -2.61 3.64
CA PRO A 111 11.03 -3.06 4.32
C PRO A 111 10.43 -1.94 5.18
N ILE A 112 9.11 -1.94 5.32
CA ILE A 112 8.41 -1.04 6.23
C ILE A 112 8.60 -1.57 7.66
N PRO A 113 9.22 -0.82 8.60
CA PRO A 113 9.62 -1.31 9.92
C PRO A 113 8.45 -1.32 10.92
N VAL A 114 7.37 -2.01 10.57
CA VAL A 114 6.16 -2.14 11.39
C VAL A 114 6.01 -3.59 11.85
N PHE A 115 5.66 -3.74 13.11
CA PHE A 115 5.31 -5.03 13.71
C PHE A 115 3.81 -5.10 13.99
N TYR A 116 3.27 -6.31 14.09
CA TYR A 116 1.88 -6.54 14.46
C TYR A 116 1.82 -7.48 15.66
N CYS A 117 1.01 -7.13 16.64
CA CYS A 117 0.76 -7.97 17.79
C CYS A 117 -0.15 -9.15 17.40
N LYS A 118 0.28 -10.38 17.69
CA LYS A 118 -0.53 -11.58 17.41
C LYS A 118 -1.82 -11.66 18.25
N ASP A 119 -1.86 -10.99 19.42
CA ASP A 119 -3.05 -10.98 20.29
C ASP A 119 -4.12 -9.99 19.83
N CYS A 120 -3.75 -8.74 19.56
CA CYS A 120 -4.73 -7.68 19.26
C CYS A 120 -4.74 -7.26 17.80
N GLY A 121 -3.83 -7.75 16.96
CA GLY A 121 -3.73 -7.45 15.53
C GLY A 121 -3.31 -6.02 15.20
N LYS A 122 -3.03 -5.19 16.21
CA LYS A 122 -2.70 -3.78 15.99
C LYS A 122 -1.27 -3.59 15.52
N PRO A 123 -1.02 -2.63 14.59
CA PRO A 123 0.32 -2.27 14.16
C PRO A 123 1.09 -1.57 15.28
N ILE A 124 2.38 -1.82 15.32
CA ILE A 124 3.31 -1.27 16.30
C ILE A 124 4.45 -0.59 15.55
N CYS A 125 4.56 0.73 15.75
CA CYS A 125 5.61 1.56 15.18
C CYS A 125 5.91 2.64 16.22
N THR A 126 6.89 2.39 17.09
CA THR A 126 7.31 3.30 18.16
C THR A 126 8.77 3.68 17.98
N ASP A 127 9.20 4.76 18.65
CA ASP A 127 10.61 5.18 18.60
C ASP A 127 11.55 4.04 19.01
N GLU A 128 11.15 3.23 19.98
CA GLU A 128 11.91 2.09 20.46
C GLU A 128 12.05 1.00 19.36
N THR A 129 10.94 0.65 18.69
CA THR A 129 10.97 -0.36 17.62
C THR A 129 11.71 0.14 16.39
N ILE A 130 11.53 1.41 16.01
CA ILE A 130 12.26 2.03 14.90
C ILE A 130 13.77 2.05 15.19
N LYS A 131 14.14 2.41 16.43
CA LYS A 131 15.55 2.39 16.84
C LYS A 131 16.16 1.00 16.75
N ALA A 132 15.46 -0.02 17.23
CA ALA A 132 15.94 -1.41 17.16
C ALA A 132 16.16 -1.85 15.70
N VAL A 133 15.23 -1.54 14.79
CA VAL A 133 15.37 -1.84 13.36
C VAL A 133 16.51 -1.03 12.72
N SER A 134 16.64 0.25 13.05
CA SER A 134 17.72 1.10 12.55
C SER A 134 19.09 0.58 12.96
N ASP A 135 19.26 0.16 14.21
CA ASP A 135 20.49 -0.39 14.73
C ASP A 135 20.80 -1.74 14.05
N LEU A 136 19.80 -2.61 13.86
CA LEU A 136 19.92 -3.86 13.12
C LEU A 136 20.38 -3.62 11.67
N PHE A 137 19.75 -2.69 10.97
CA PHE A 137 20.09 -2.40 9.57
C PHE A 137 21.49 -1.81 9.43
N ARG A 138 21.95 -1.02 10.41
CA ARG A 138 23.31 -0.48 10.45
C ARG A 138 24.35 -1.58 10.64
N GLU A 139 24.02 -2.60 11.42
CA GLU A 139 24.94 -3.73 11.71
C GLU A 139 24.93 -4.80 10.61
N LYS A 140 23.73 -5.21 10.17
CA LYS A 140 23.54 -6.41 9.31
C LYS A 140 22.95 -6.11 7.93
N GLY A 141 22.55 -4.86 7.66
CA GLY A 141 21.85 -4.49 6.44
C GLY A 141 20.35 -4.81 6.49
N SER A 142 19.60 -4.29 5.53
CA SER A 142 18.12 -4.40 5.50
C SER A 142 17.60 -5.82 5.25
N ASN A 143 18.40 -6.71 4.66
CA ASN A 143 18.01 -8.10 4.45
C ASN A 143 17.74 -8.85 5.78
N ALA A 144 18.38 -8.43 6.87
CA ALA A 144 18.13 -8.98 8.20
C ALA A 144 16.65 -8.92 8.62
N TRP A 145 15.88 -7.97 8.08
CA TRP A 145 14.43 -7.92 8.29
C TRP A 145 13.71 -9.19 7.82
N PHE A 146 14.14 -9.75 6.71
CA PHE A 146 13.50 -10.93 6.12
C PHE A 146 14.05 -12.23 6.71
N ASP A 147 15.31 -12.22 7.17
CA ASP A 147 16.04 -13.40 7.65
C ASP A 147 15.81 -13.71 9.14
N MET A 148 15.41 -12.70 9.94
CA MET A 148 15.24 -12.82 11.39
C MET A 148 13.76 -12.79 11.78
N GLU A 149 13.39 -13.42 12.89
CA GLU A 149 12.04 -13.34 13.45
C GLU A 149 11.80 -12.00 14.19
N ALA A 150 10.53 -11.63 14.34
CA ALA A 150 10.18 -10.37 15.01
C ALA A 150 10.73 -10.26 16.42
N GLU A 151 10.69 -11.36 17.16
CA GLU A 151 11.17 -11.49 18.55
C GLU A 151 12.68 -11.31 18.68
N GLU A 152 13.44 -11.59 17.62
CA GLU A 152 14.88 -11.42 17.59
C GLU A 152 15.31 -9.96 17.32
N ILE A 153 14.42 -9.20 16.66
CA ILE A 153 14.63 -7.78 16.32
C ILE A 153 14.17 -6.89 17.46
N LEU A 154 13.02 -7.21 18.05
CA LEU A 154 12.45 -6.42 19.14
C LEU A 154 13.29 -6.48 20.42
N PRO A 155 13.29 -5.42 21.23
CA PRO A 155 13.99 -5.42 22.51
C PRO A 155 13.54 -6.57 23.41
N LYS A 156 14.48 -7.12 24.21
CA LYS A 156 14.17 -8.22 25.14
C LYS A 156 13.07 -7.82 26.12
N GLY A 157 12.03 -8.64 26.21
CA GLY A 157 10.89 -8.37 27.10
C GLY A 157 9.91 -7.35 26.57
N PHE A 158 10.00 -7.00 25.27
CA PHE A 158 9.07 -6.07 24.63
C PHE A 158 7.62 -6.55 24.79
N THR A 159 6.73 -5.64 25.16
CA THR A 159 5.28 -5.89 25.27
C THR A 159 4.51 -4.97 24.33
N CYS A 160 3.39 -5.45 23.85
CA CYS A 160 2.55 -4.68 22.95
C CYS A 160 2.06 -3.40 23.66
N PRO A 161 2.30 -2.20 23.10
CA PRO A 161 1.86 -0.94 23.73
C PRO A 161 0.32 -0.78 23.74
N HIS A 162 -0.40 -1.59 22.97
CA HIS A 162 -1.86 -1.52 22.89
C HIS A 162 -2.59 -2.46 23.84
N CYS A 163 -2.07 -3.65 24.09
CA CYS A 163 -2.74 -4.65 24.95
C CYS A 163 -1.88 -5.14 26.13
N GLY A 164 -0.63 -4.71 26.23
CA GLY A 164 0.30 -5.08 27.31
C GLY A 164 0.81 -6.52 27.27
N LYS A 165 0.41 -7.32 26.29
CA LYS A 165 0.79 -8.73 26.17
C LYS A 165 2.05 -8.93 25.36
N ASN A 166 2.64 -10.13 25.51
CA ASN A 166 3.79 -10.61 24.77
C ASN A 166 3.56 -12.05 24.30
N ALA A 167 2.50 -12.26 23.49
CA ALA A 167 2.20 -13.58 22.92
C ALA A 167 2.81 -13.78 21.53
N GLY A 168 3.64 -12.84 21.10
CA GLY A 168 4.36 -12.87 19.84
C GLY A 168 3.98 -11.75 18.88
N PHE A 169 4.83 -11.57 17.89
CA PHE A 169 4.71 -10.50 16.90
C PHE A 169 4.91 -11.05 15.49
N THR A 170 4.36 -10.36 14.51
CA THR A 170 4.68 -10.54 13.09
C THR A 170 5.24 -9.25 12.54
N LYS A 171 5.88 -9.30 11.38
CA LYS A 171 6.47 -8.15 10.70
C LYS A 171 5.63 -7.80 9.48
N GLU A 172 5.70 -6.53 9.07
CA GLU A 172 5.19 -6.09 7.78
C GLU A 172 6.02 -6.74 6.66
N GLU A 173 5.34 -7.17 5.59
CA GLU A 173 5.97 -7.80 4.42
C GLU A 173 6.13 -6.84 3.25
N ASP A 174 5.43 -5.70 3.27
CA ASP A 174 5.54 -4.68 2.25
C ASP A 174 6.87 -3.90 2.34
N THR A 175 7.30 -3.41 1.18
CA THR A 175 8.47 -2.53 1.05
C THR A 175 8.06 -1.09 0.84
N LEU A 176 8.96 -0.16 1.15
CA LEU A 176 8.76 1.27 0.87
C LEU A 176 8.79 1.56 -0.63
N ASP A 177 8.09 2.61 -1.02
CA ASP A 177 8.15 3.18 -2.37
C ASP A 177 9.57 3.63 -2.69
N GLY A 178 10.08 3.32 -3.89
CA GLY A 178 11.43 3.68 -4.31
C GLY A 178 11.68 5.21 -4.32
N TRP A 179 10.65 6.04 -4.46
CA TRP A 179 10.78 7.48 -4.30
C TRP A 179 10.98 7.92 -2.86
N PHE A 180 10.45 7.15 -1.91
CA PHE A 180 10.74 7.35 -0.49
C PHE A 180 12.20 7.01 -0.19
N ASP A 181 12.71 5.92 -0.75
CA ASP A 181 14.10 5.48 -0.56
C ASP A 181 15.11 6.46 -1.16
N SER A 182 14.72 7.18 -2.22
CA SER A 182 15.62 8.11 -2.93
C SER A 182 15.61 9.53 -2.39
N GLY A 183 14.65 9.88 -1.52
CA GLY A 183 14.55 11.19 -0.86
C GLY A 183 15.41 11.27 0.38
#